data_8be0b887530a2a01e4e98e373276e331
#
_entry.id   8be0b887530a2a01e4e98e373276e331
#
_cell.length_a   1.000
_cell.length_b   1.000
_cell.length_c   1.000
_cell.angle_alpha   90.00
_cell.angle_beta   90.00
_cell.angle_gamma   90.00
#
_symmetry.space_group_name_H-M   'P 1'
#
loop_
_entity.id
_entity.type
_entity.pdbx_description
1 polymer ?
#
loop_
_entity_poly.entity_id
_entity_poly.type
_entity_poly.pdbx_seq_one_letter_code
_entity_poly.pdbx_strand_id
1 'polypeptide(L)'
;MRKLFLATLLLGSALMVNAQSGTNSPYSQYGLGILSDQTSGFNRGMNGVGLGFHEHNQVNYLNPASYASLDSMTFILDAGISGQVTNFEENGVKKNANNSNFEYVVAGFRLLPHVGMSFGIIPFTNVGYNYSASEWVNADKEAYYTNTYSGDGGLHQAYIGAGWEPVKGLSVGANFSYLWGSIDRSVANSYSNSYYKTLTRYYSMQVNSYKVDFGVQYTHQFSKKDWATVGVTFSPGHGLGASADMKIISNDTQNGVTDTTAYSIGKAYKLPTMIGAGVMWNHNNQWKVGFDYSLQKWGSLGYPSFDGTNYALKNGT
;
A
#
# COMPACT_ATOMS: atom_id res chain seq x y z
N MET A 1 -32.68 -15.96 4.54
CA MET A 1 -32.74 -15.37 3.20
C MET A 1 -32.52 -13.86 3.18
N ARG A 2 -33.25 -13.01 3.91
CA ARG A 2 -33.03 -11.54 3.93
C ARG A 2 -31.61 -11.12 4.35
N LYS A 3 -30.99 -11.77 5.33
CA LYS A 3 -29.63 -11.47 5.80
C LYS A 3 -28.55 -11.88 4.80
N LEU A 4 -28.77 -12.98 4.07
CA LEU A 4 -27.86 -13.41 2.97
C LEU A 4 -27.97 -12.45 1.78
N PHE A 5 -29.16 -11.99 1.43
CA PHE A 5 -29.40 -11.03 0.36
C PHE A 5 -28.78 -9.66 0.65
N LEU A 6 -28.84 -9.20 1.90
CA LEU A 6 -28.15 -7.98 2.34
C LEU A 6 -26.62 -8.13 2.29
N ALA A 7 -26.07 -9.28 2.67
CA ALA A 7 -24.64 -9.55 2.60
C ALA A 7 -24.13 -9.61 1.15
N THR A 8 -24.88 -10.25 0.25
CA THR A 8 -24.54 -10.28 -1.20
C THR A 8 -24.70 -8.91 -1.86
N LEU A 9 -25.67 -8.09 -1.46
CA LEU A 9 -25.82 -6.74 -1.96
C LEU A 9 -24.67 -5.83 -1.48
N LEU A 10 -24.23 -5.96 -0.24
CA LEU A 10 -23.05 -5.25 0.30
C LEU A 10 -21.74 -5.70 -0.37
N LEU A 11 -21.55 -6.99 -0.61
CA LEU A 11 -20.39 -7.47 -1.38
C LEU A 11 -20.43 -7.00 -2.84
N GLY A 12 -21.61 -6.99 -3.48
CA GLY A 12 -21.78 -6.54 -4.86
C GLY A 12 -21.55 -5.05 -5.05
N SER A 13 -21.94 -4.22 -4.07
CA SER A 13 -21.68 -2.78 -4.12
C SER A 13 -20.20 -2.43 -3.86
N ALA A 14 -19.49 -3.21 -3.07
CA ALA A 14 -18.05 -3.04 -2.84
C ALA A 14 -17.21 -3.28 -4.12
N LEU A 15 -17.70 -4.10 -5.06
CA LEU A 15 -17.03 -4.36 -6.34
C LEU A 15 -17.27 -3.27 -7.40
N MET A 16 -18.23 -2.35 -7.17
CA MET A 16 -18.56 -1.27 -8.11
C MET A 16 -17.94 0.08 -7.71
N VAL A 17 -17.19 0.14 -6.63
CA VAL A 17 -16.46 1.36 -6.27
C VAL A 17 -15.31 1.51 -7.26
N ASN A 18 -15.50 2.33 -8.30
CA ASN A 18 -14.38 2.94 -8.99
C ASN A 18 -13.69 3.83 -7.96
N ALA A 19 -12.71 3.27 -7.30
CA ALA A 19 -11.96 3.97 -6.28
C ALA A 19 -11.23 5.13 -6.96
N GLN A 20 -11.65 6.35 -6.68
CA GLN A 20 -10.74 7.47 -6.81
C GLN A 20 -9.47 7.10 -6.07
N SER A 21 -8.33 7.43 -6.65
CA SER A 21 -7.03 7.16 -6.06
C SER A 21 -7.02 7.55 -4.58
N GLY A 22 -6.60 6.63 -3.73
CA GLY A 22 -6.61 6.79 -2.28
C GLY A 22 -5.69 7.85 -1.71
N THR A 23 -5.11 8.69 -2.56
CA THR A 23 -4.19 9.76 -2.16
C THR A 23 -4.22 10.89 -3.18
N ASN A 24 -3.87 12.12 -2.74
CA ASN A 24 -3.60 13.28 -3.60
C ASN A 24 -2.14 13.74 -3.44
N SER A 25 -1.28 12.86 -2.97
CA SER A 25 0.11 13.21 -2.69
C SER A 25 0.99 13.14 -3.93
N PRO A 26 1.71 14.21 -4.30
CA PRO A 26 2.70 14.19 -5.38
C PRO A 26 3.81 13.14 -5.16
N TYR A 27 4.07 12.76 -3.91
CA TYR A 27 5.06 11.74 -3.59
C TYR A 27 4.67 10.35 -4.09
N SER A 28 3.38 10.10 -4.40
CA SER A 28 2.93 8.83 -4.99
C SER A 28 3.40 8.61 -6.44
N GLN A 29 4.07 9.58 -7.03
CA GLN A 29 4.67 9.46 -8.37
C GLN A 29 5.88 8.51 -8.42
N TYR A 30 6.48 8.16 -7.29
CA TYR A 30 7.69 7.36 -7.24
C TYR A 30 7.41 5.89 -6.94
N GLY A 31 8.25 5.01 -7.53
CA GLY A 31 8.24 3.57 -7.24
C GLY A 31 6.88 2.90 -7.48
N LEU A 32 6.38 2.21 -6.50
CA LEU A 32 5.07 1.55 -6.50
C LEU A 32 3.93 2.45 -5.97
N GLY A 33 4.19 3.74 -5.70
CA GLY A 33 3.26 4.64 -5.03
C GLY A 33 3.49 4.70 -3.52
N ILE A 34 2.52 5.27 -2.80
CA ILE A 34 2.54 5.32 -1.33
C ILE A 34 1.98 4.01 -0.79
N LEU A 35 2.72 3.36 0.11
CA LEU A 35 2.22 2.18 0.81
C LEU A 35 0.96 2.54 1.61
N SER A 36 -0.07 1.73 1.45
CA SER A 36 -1.26 1.82 2.29
C SER A 36 -0.93 1.39 3.72
N ASP A 37 -1.67 1.93 4.66
CA ASP A 37 -1.57 1.47 6.04
C ASP A 37 -2.03 0.00 6.12
N GLN A 38 -1.12 -0.87 6.55
CA GLN A 38 -1.34 -2.31 6.64
C GLN A 38 -1.88 -2.72 8.02
N THR A 39 -2.66 -1.84 8.68
CA THR A 39 -3.16 -2.06 10.03
C THR A 39 -4.69 -2.09 10.09
N SER A 40 -5.25 -2.92 10.98
CA SER A 40 -6.67 -2.90 11.29
C SER A 40 -7.05 -1.61 12.03
N GLY A 41 -8.34 -1.29 12.07
CA GLY A 41 -8.83 -0.10 12.79
C GLY A 41 -8.44 -0.07 14.26
N PHE A 42 -8.35 -1.22 14.90
CA PHE A 42 -7.87 -1.32 16.27
C PHE A 42 -6.38 -0.93 16.40
N ASN A 43 -5.52 -1.47 15.54
CA ASN A 43 -4.11 -1.12 15.53
C ASN A 43 -3.89 0.36 15.21
N ARG A 44 -4.70 0.96 14.32
CA ARG A 44 -4.68 2.40 14.02
C ARG A 44 -5.00 3.25 15.24
N GLY A 45 -5.96 2.82 16.05
CA GLY A 45 -6.25 3.46 17.34
C GLY A 45 -5.07 3.46 18.31
N MET A 46 -4.09 2.58 18.08
CA MET A 46 -2.83 2.48 18.83
C MET A 46 -1.62 2.98 18.00
N ASN A 47 -1.84 3.91 17.10
CA ASN A 47 -0.79 4.47 16.22
C ASN A 47 -0.10 3.43 15.32
N GLY A 48 -0.83 2.41 14.88
CA GLY A 48 -0.32 1.36 13.99
C GLY A 48 0.51 0.26 14.67
N VAL A 49 0.68 0.29 15.98
CA VAL A 49 1.40 -0.76 16.72
C VAL A 49 0.63 -2.08 16.62
N GLY A 50 1.32 -3.14 16.24
CA GLY A 50 0.69 -4.45 16.00
C GLY A 50 1.61 -5.65 16.01
N LEU A 51 2.94 -5.49 15.87
CA LEU A 51 3.85 -6.63 15.72
C LEU A 51 3.89 -7.53 16.95
N GLY A 52 3.86 -6.91 18.16
CA GLY A 52 3.74 -7.63 19.43
C GLY A 52 2.29 -7.82 19.90
N PHE A 53 1.29 -7.49 19.09
CA PHE A 53 -0.10 -7.49 19.49
C PHE A 53 -0.72 -8.89 19.36
N HIS A 54 -1.16 -9.47 20.48
CA HIS A 54 -1.65 -10.85 20.58
C HIS A 54 -2.97 -10.87 21.34
N GLU A 55 -4.04 -10.48 20.65
CA GLU A 55 -5.38 -10.39 21.22
C GLU A 55 -6.33 -11.43 20.61
N HIS A 56 -7.30 -11.86 21.40
CA HIS A 56 -8.18 -12.98 21.05
C HIS A 56 -9.43 -12.58 20.23
N ASN A 57 -9.81 -11.30 20.26
CA ASN A 57 -11.09 -10.80 19.74
C ASN A 57 -10.95 -9.88 18.52
N GLN A 58 -9.81 -9.91 17.84
CA GLN A 58 -9.57 -9.10 16.65
C GLN A 58 -8.54 -9.72 15.70
N VAL A 59 -8.61 -9.34 14.45
CA VAL A 59 -7.68 -9.79 13.42
C VAL A 59 -6.52 -8.82 13.32
N ASN A 60 -5.31 -9.28 13.63
CA ASN A 60 -4.09 -8.52 13.45
C ASN A 60 -3.25 -9.14 12.31
N TYR A 61 -3.47 -8.67 11.10
CA TYR A 61 -2.77 -9.20 9.91
C TYR A 61 -1.35 -8.66 9.72
N LEU A 62 -0.89 -7.71 10.54
CA LEU A 62 0.51 -7.28 10.59
C LEU A 62 1.44 -8.41 11.01
N ASN A 63 1.01 -9.24 11.95
CA ASN A 63 1.78 -10.40 12.39
C ASN A 63 0.89 -11.64 12.39
N PRO A 64 1.04 -12.54 11.40
CA PRO A 64 0.17 -13.71 11.27
C PRO A 64 0.26 -14.70 12.44
N ALA A 65 1.31 -14.67 13.27
CA ALA A 65 1.38 -15.47 14.49
C ALA A 65 0.25 -15.16 15.47
N SER A 66 -0.30 -13.93 15.44
CA SER A 66 -1.39 -13.50 16.31
C SER A 66 -2.71 -14.25 16.07
N TYR A 67 -2.90 -14.89 14.93
CA TYR A 67 -4.13 -15.64 14.65
C TYR A 67 -4.33 -16.83 15.59
N ALA A 68 -3.24 -17.36 16.15
CA ALA A 68 -3.29 -18.44 17.12
C ALA A 68 -4.06 -18.08 18.40
N SER A 69 -4.19 -16.77 18.71
CA SER A 69 -4.91 -16.27 19.89
C SER A 69 -6.43 -16.18 19.70
N LEU A 70 -6.94 -16.24 18.46
CA LEU A 70 -8.37 -16.06 18.18
C LEU A 70 -9.24 -17.01 19.00
N ASP A 71 -10.38 -16.48 19.52
CA ASP A 71 -11.30 -17.25 20.33
C ASP A 71 -11.97 -18.41 19.57
N SER A 72 -12.23 -19.49 20.29
CA SER A 72 -13.00 -20.62 19.76
C SER A 72 -14.48 -20.24 19.54
N MET A 73 -15.10 -20.86 18.54
CA MET A 73 -16.50 -20.64 18.15
C MET A 73 -16.83 -19.17 17.80
N THR A 74 -15.84 -18.39 17.44
CA THR A 74 -15.99 -16.98 17.07
C THR A 74 -15.56 -16.79 15.63
N PHE A 75 -16.36 -16.08 14.84
CA PHE A 75 -16.03 -15.58 13.53
C PHE A 75 -15.99 -14.06 13.61
N ILE A 76 -14.81 -13.49 13.33
CA ILE A 76 -14.59 -12.05 13.34
C ILE A 76 -14.64 -11.58 11.90
N LEU A 77 -15.44 -10.54 11.63
CA LEU A 77 -15.43 -9.80 10.38
C LEU A 77 -15.16 -8.34 10.71
N ASP A 78 -14.13 -7.77 10.14
CA ASP A 78 -13.73 -6.38 10.32
C ASP A 78 -13.53 -5.71 8.96
N ALA A 79 -14.01 -4.46 8.84
CA ALA A 79 -13.91 -3.67 7.62
C ALA A 79 -13.64 -2.21 7.95
N GLY A 80 -12.77 -1.59 7.18
CA GLY A 80 -12.36 -0.21 7.36
C GLY A 80 -12.59 0.63 6.11
N ILE A 81 -13.09 1.84 6.34
CA ILE A 81 -13.12 2.94 5.37
C ILE A 81 -12.51 4.16 6.02
N SER A 82 -11.85 5.01 5.25
CA SER A 82 -11.32 6.27 5.75
C SER A 82 -11.75 7.45 4.90
N GLY A 83 -11.79 8.62 5.52
CA GLY A 83 -11.94 9.91 4.84
C GLY A 83 -10.77 10.81 5.23
N GLN A 84 -10.16 11.44 4.25
CA GLN A 84 -9.04 12.35 4.46
C GLN A 84 -9.37 13.73 3.89
N VAL A 85 -9.15 14.75 4.70
CA VAL A 85 -9.17 16.17 4.27
C VAL A 85 -7.75 16.68 4.37
N THR A 86 -7.15 17.05 3.25
CA THR A 86 -5.78 17.56 3.20
C THR A 86 -5.77 19.01 2.75
N ASN A 87 -5.11 19.86 3.53
CA ASN A 87 -4.89 21.25 3.17
C ASN A 87 -3.43 21.41 2.71
N PHE A 88 -3.24 21.78 1.47
CA PHE A 88 -1.94 22.14 0.91
C PHE A 88 -1.77 23.63 0.97
N GLU A 89 -0.59 24.09 1.36
CA GLU A 89 -0.22 25.50 1.31
C GLU A 89 1.22 25.63 0.79
N GLU A 90 1.38 26.35 -0.30
CA GLU A 90 2.67 26.66 -0.89
C GLU A 90 2.66 28.08 -1.43
N ASN A 91 3.66 28.89 -1.06
CA ASN A 91 3.81 30.30 -1.49
C ASN A 91 2.52 31.14 -1.31
N GLY A 92 1.77 30.92 -0.23
CA GLY A 92 0.52 31.63 0.06
C GLY A 92 -0.72 31.13 -0.70
N VAL A 93 -0.56 30.15 -1.60
CA VAL A 93 -1.68 29.50 -2.27
C VAL A 93 -2.15 28.30 -1.44
N LYS A 94 -3.45 28.31 -1.10
CA LYS A 94 -4.09 27.22 -0.34
C LYS A 94 -4.97 26.39 -1.26
N LYS A 95 -4.85 25.08 -1.16
CA LYS A 95 -5.68 24.12 -1.90
C LYS A 95 -6.11 22.98 -0.99
N ASN A 96 -7.40 22.65 -1.02
CA ASN A 96 -7.95 21.54 -0.25
C ASN A 96 -8.16 20.34 -1.18
N ALA A 97 -7.89 19.15 -0.66
CA ALA A 97 -8.20 17.90 -1.32
C ALA A 97 -8.91 16.96 -0.34
N ASN A 98 -9.97 16.32 -0.81
CA ASN A 98 -10.75 15.36 -0.06
C ASN A 98 -10.60 14.00 -0.74
N ASN A 99 -10.32 12.97 0.05
CA ASN A 99 -10.25 11.58 -0.40
C ASN A 99 -11.10 10.70 0.49
N SER A 100 -11.61 9.63 -0.09
CA SER A 100 -12.20 8.53 0.65
C SER A 100 -11.59 7.22 0.17
N ASN A 101 -11.20 6.36 1.10
CA ASN A 101 -10.54 5.10 0.81
C ASN A 101 -11.27 3.94 1.42
N PHE A 102 -11.31 2.85 0.65
CA PHE A 102 -11.46 1.52 1.20
C PHE A 102 -10.12 1.11 1.83
N GLU A 103 -10.14 0.68 3.09
CA GLU A 103 -8.93 0.38 3.84
C GLU A 103 -8.69 -1.11 3.99
N TYR A 104 -9.71 -1.89 4.27
CA TYR A 104 -9.62 -3.35 4.35
C TYR A 104 -11.00 -3.99 4.56
N VAL A 105 -11.09 -5.26 4.19
CA VAL A 105 -12.08 -6.21 4.71
C VAL A 105 -11.33 -7.48 5.06
N VAL A 106 -11.38 -7.87 6.32
CA VAL A 106 -10.68 -9.05 6.84
C VAL A 106 -11.61 -9.87 7.70
N ALA A 107 -11.39 -11.17 7.70
CA ALA A 107 -12.09 -12.10 8.57
C ALA A 107 -11.08 -13.03 9.24
N GLY A 108 -11.44 -13.49 10.44
CA GLY A 108 -10.62 -14.43 11.18
C GLY A 108 -11.47 -15.35 12.06
N PHE A 109 -10.99 -16.55 12.27
CA PHE A 109 -11.63 -17.55 13.10
C PHE A 109 -10.60 -18.59 13.57
N ARG A 110 -10.93 -19.27 14.67
CA ARG A 110 -10.14 -20.40 15.12
C ARG A 110 -10.57 -21.67 14.37
N LEU A 111 -9.61 -22.30 13.68
CA LEU A 111 -9.86 -23.53 12.91
C LEU A 111 -9.76 -24.78 13.79
N LEU A 112 -8.71 -24.87 14.61
CA LEU A 112 -8.41 -25.98 15.52
C LEU A 112 -7.91 -25.41 16.85
N PRO A 113 -7.82 -26.23 17.93
CA PRO A 113 -7.12 -25.81 19.13
C PRO A 113 -5.72 -25.29 18.81
N HIS A 114 -5.41 -24.06 19.25
CA HIS A 114 -4.13 -23.37 19.01
C HIS A 114 -3.82 -23.01 17.54
N VAL A 115 -4.81 -23.17 16.61
CA VAL A 115 -4.66 -22.80 15.19
C VAL A 115 -5.76 -21.83 14.80
N GLY A 116 -5.39 -20.63 14.43
CA GLY A 116 -6.30 -19.63 13.86
C GLY A 116 -5.99 -19.37 12.39
N MET A 117 -7.01 -18.92 11.69
CA MET A 117 -6.92 -18.52 10.29
C MET A 117 -7.49 -17.12 10.09
N SER A 118 -6.95 -16.44 9.08
CA SER A 118 -7.48 -15.16 8.63
C SER A 118 -7.37 -15.05 7.11
N PHE A 119 -8.28 -14.30 6.52
CA PHE A 119 -8.27 -13.96 5.11
C PHE A 119 -8.90 -12.60 4.88
N GLY A 120 -8.57 -11.96 3.79
CA GLY A 120 -9.13 -10.65 3.50
C GLY A 120 -8.57 -9.99 2.26
N ILE A 121 -9.06 -8.78 2.00
CA ILE A 121 -8.62 -7.90 0.91
C ILE A 121 -8.18 -6.58 1.53
N ILE A 122 -6.97 -6.13 1.14
CA ILE A 122 -6.33 -4.94 1.69
C ILE A 122 -5.65 -4.20 0.52
N PRO A 123 -5.78 -2.88 0.39
CA PRO A 123 -4.92 -2.10 -0.49
C PRO A 123 -3.46 -2.26 -0.10
N PHE A 124 -2.58 -2.36 -1.07
CA PHE A 124 -1.13 -2.46 -0.82
C PHE A 124 -0.43 -1.12 -1.06
N THR A 125 -0.73 -0.46 -2.20
CA THR A 125 -0.23 0.88 -2.49
C THR A 125 -1.31 1.73 -3.14
N ASN A 126 -1.15 3.06 -3.06
CA ASN A 126 -2.01 4.03 -3.71
C ASN A 126 -1.17 5.01 -4.52
N VAL A 127 -1.65 5.32 -5.73
CA VAL A 127 -1.12 6.39 -6.58
C VAL A 127 -2.26 7.34 -6.91
N GLY A 128 -2.04 8.63 -6.70
CA GLY A 128 -3.03 9.65 -7.05
C GLY A 128 -2.41 11.03 -6.92
N TYR A 129 -2.21 11.67 -8.07
CA TYR A 129 -1.76 13.05 -8.12
C TYR A 129 -2.12 13.69 -9.45
N ASN A 130 -2.35 14.99 -9.41
CA ASN A 130 -2.49 15.82 -10.62
C ASN A 130 -2.03 17.23 -10.26
N TYR A 131 -0.90 17.64 -10.81
CA TYR A 131 -0.35 18.96 -10.60
C TYR A 131 0.42 19.44 -11.85
N SER A 132 0.61 20.74 -11.96
CA SER A 132 1.31 21.35 -13.08
C SER A 132 2.40 22.29 -12.57
N ALA A 133 3.50 22.34 -13.30
CA ALA A 133 4.59 23.28 -13.08
C ALA A 133 4.91 23.98 -14.41
N SER A 134 5.04 25.31 -14.37
CA SER A 134 5.37 26.11 -15.54
C SER A 134 6.73 26.77 -15.36
N GLU A 135 7.53 26.72 -16.40
CA GLU A 135 8.87 27.35 -16.45
C GLU A 135 9.06 28.12 -17.75
N TRP A 136 9.89 29.13 -17.70
CA TRP A 136 10.26 29.89 -18.89
C TRP A 136 11.24 29.12 -19.75
N VAL A 137 11.03 29.14 -21.08
CA VAL A 137 11.90 28.43 -22.04
C VAL A 137 13.27 29.10 -22.12
N ASN A 138 13.31 30.43 -22.02
CA ASN A 138 14.51 31.23 -22.13
C ASN A 138 14.54 32.37 -21.08
N ALA A 139 15.71 32.99 -20.93
CA ALA A 139 15.91 34.09 -20.01
C ALA A 139 15.08 35.34 -20.36
N ASP A 140 14.75 35.52 -21.63
CA ASP A 140 13.99 36.69 -22.13
C ASP A 140 12.47 36.55 -21.86
N LYS A 141 12.05 35.40 -21.32
CA LYS A 141 10.66 35.12 -20.93
C LYS A 141 9.62 35.28 -22.08
N GLU A 142 10.03 35.00 -23.29
CA GLU A 142 9.15 35.10 -24.47
C GLU A 142 8.18 33.93 -24.59
N ALA A 143 8.57 32.74 -24.10
CA ALA A 143 7.74 31.55 -24.10
C ALA A 143 7.93 30.78 -22.78
N TYR A 144 6.85 30.17 -22.31
CA TYR A 144 6.89 29.23 -21.20
C TYR A 144 6.36 27.88 -21.62
N TYR A 145 6.77 26.85 -20.91
CA TYR A 145 6.17 25.52 -21.01
C TYR A 145 5.56 25.11 -19.67
N THR A 146 4.53 24.30 -19.76
CA THR A 146 3.84 23.72 -18.62
C THR A 146 3.95 22.21 -18.69
N ASN A 147 4.53 21.61 -17.69
CA ASN A 147 4.47 20.17 -17.45
C ASN A 147 3.29 19.86 -16.55
N THR A 148 2.37 19.03 -17.03
CA THR A 148 1.30 18.48 -16.22
C THR A 148 1.63 17.05 -15.88
N TYR A 149 1.73 16.77 -14.59
CA TYR A 149 2.01 15.47 -14.03
C TYR A 149 0.71 14.88 -13.49
N SER A 150 0.34 13.71 -13.96
CA SER A 150 -0.79 12.97 -13.42
C SER A 150 -0.46 11.49 -13.23
N GLY A 151 -1.10 10.90 -12.27
CA GLY A 151 -0.99 9.47 -12.02
C GLY A 151 -2.13 8.98 -11.17
N ASP A 152 -2.55 7.75 -11.44
CA ASP A 152 -3.60 7.06 -10.72
C ASP A 152 -3.35 5.57 -10.66
N GLY A 153 -4.13 4.88 -9.83
CA GLY A 153 -4.05 3.45 -9.63
C GLY A 153 -3.47 3.06 -8.28
N GLY A 154 -2.92 1.86 -8.24
CA GLY A 154 -2.35 1.26 -7.05
C GLY A 154 -2.42 -0.26 -7.06
N LEU A 155 -1.90 -0.88 -6.03
CA LEU A 155 -1.87 -2.32 -5.89
C LEU A 155 -2.77 -2.75 -4.75
N HIS A 156 -3.44 -3.88 -4.92
CA HIS A 156 -4.27 -4.53 -3.93
C HIS A 156 -3.73 -5.91 -3.62
N GLN A 157 -4.04 -6.42 -2.45
CA GLN A 157 -3.72 -7.80 -2.06
C GLN A 157 -4.93 -8.50 -1.47
N ALA A 158 -5.14 -9.74 -1.88
CA ALA A 158 -6.00 -10.69 -1.19
C ALA A 158 -5.10 -11.70 -0.50
N TYR A 159 -5.30 -11.90 0.79
CA TYR A 159 -4.48 -12.81 1.56
C TYR A 159 -5.30 -13.90 2.23
N ILE A 160 -4.63 -15.02 2.47
CA ILE A 160 -5.04 -16.07 3.38
C ILE A 160 -3.85 -16.38 4.29
N GLY A 161 -4.09 -16.55 5.58
CA GLY A 161 -3.04 -16.83 6.54
C GLY A 161 -3.49 -17.74 7.65
N ALA A 162 -2.48 -18.34 8.30
CA ALA A 162 -2.67 -19.18 9.46
C ALA A 162 -1.63 -18.87 10.54
N GLY A 163 -2.05 -18.98 11.79
CA GLY A 163 -1.19 -18.89 12.97
C GLY A 163 -1.37 -20.12 13.84
N TRP A 164 -0.29 -20.61 14.40
CA TRP A 164 -0.24 -21.79 15.26
C TRP A 164 0.61 -21.55 16.50
N GLU A 165 0.09 -21.95 17.65
CA GLU A 165 0.81 -21.95 18.93
C GLU A 165 1.28 -23.38 19.27
N PRO A 166 2.50 -23.79 18.83
CA PRO A 166 3.03 -25.13 19.05
C PRO A 166 3.32 -25.43 20.52
N VAL A 167 3.73 -24.43 21.26
CA VAL A 167 3.97 -24.50 22.70
C VAL A 167 3.42 -23.24 23.34
N LYS A 168 2.97 -23.35 24.58
CA LYS A 168 2.36 -22.23 25.31
C LYS A 168 3.22 -20.97 25.27
N GLY A 169 2.63 -19.92 24.76
CA GLY A 169 3.25 -18.60 24.64
C GLY A 169 4.08 -18.38 23.38
N LEU A 170 4.43 -19.42 22.61
CA LEU A 170 5.13 -19.26 21.33
C LEU A 170 4.16 -19.50 20.17
N SER A 171 3.94 -18.49 19.37
CA SER A 171 3.11 -18.56 18.17
C SER A 171 3.93 -18.29 16.92
N VAL A 172 3.63 -19.01 15.86
CA VAL A 172 4.21 -18.83 14.52
C VAL A 172 3.08 -18.70 13.51
N GLY A 173 3.31 -17.99 12.42
CA GLY A 173 2.28 -17.84 11.40
C GLY A 173 2.85 -17.41 10.06
N ALA A 174 2.01 -17.54 9.03
CA ALA A 174 2.32 -17.08 7.70
C ALA A 174 1.07 -16.57 6.99
N ASN A 175 1.23 -15.53 6.16
CA ASN A 175 0.27 -15.06 5.18
C ASN A 175 0.81 -15.33 3.78
N PHE A 176 -0.06 -15.84 2.90
CA PHE A 176 0.15 -15.86 1.46
C PHE A 176 -0.83 -14.88 0.84
N SER A 177 -0.32 -13.92 0.07
CA SER A 177 -1.11 -12.87 -0.58
C SER A 177 -0.94 -12.94 -2.09
N TYR A 178 -2.06 -12.82 -2.81
CA TYR A 178 -2.09 -12.50 -4.23
C TYR A 178 -2.10 -10.98 -4.38
N LEU A 179 -1.16 -10.45 -5.15
CA LEU A 179 -0.95 -9.02 -5.35
C LEU A 179 -1.31 -8.66 -6.80
N TRP A 180 -2.23 -7.70 -6.99
CA TRP A 180 -2.66 -7.27 -8.31
C TRP A 180 -2.94 -5.78 -8.36
N GLY A 181 -2.93 -5.21 -9.58
CA GLY A 181 -3.30 -3.83 -9.84
C GLY A 181 -2.55 -3.23 -11.01
N SER A 182 -2.87 -1.98 -11.31
CA SER A 182 -2.19 -1.18 -12.31
C SER A 182 -1.83 0.19 -11.77
N ILE A 183 -0.77 0.76 -12.30
CA ILE A 183 -0.36 2.14 -12.03
C ILE A 183 -0.10 2.80 -13.37
N ASP A 184 -0.84 3.85 -13.64
CA ASP A 184 -0.71 4.67 -14.83
C ASP A 184 -0.25 6.07 -14.46
N ARG A 185 0.75 6.58 -15.17
CA ARG A 185 1.32 7.91 -14.96
C ARG A 185 1.47 8.61 -16.30
N SER A 186 1.30 9.91 -16.32
CA SER A 186 1.58 10.71 -17.51
C SER A 186 2.28 12.01 -17.18
N VAL A 187 3.10 12.46 -18.13
CA VAL A 187 3.71 13.78 -18.12
C VAL A 187 3.41 14.40 -19.47
N ALA A 188 2.50 15.38 -19.47
CA ALA A 188 2.16 16.16 -20.66
C ALA A 188 2.89 17.48 -20.62
N ASN A 189 3.64 17.76 -21.68
CA ASN A 189 4.35 19.02 -21.86
C ASN A 189 3.61 19.85 -22.89
N SER A 190 3.23 21.07 -22.55
CA SER A 190 2.60 22.05 -23.44
C SER A 190 3.37 23.37 -23.43
N TYR A 191 3.44 24.03 -24.59
CA TYR A 191 4.11 25.31 -24.75
C TYR A 191 3.11 26.44 -24.99
N SER A 192 3.43 27.63 -24.50
CA SER A 192 2.66 28.85 -24.77
C SER A 192 2.75 29.29 -26.24
N ASN A 193 3.75 28.82 -26.96
CA ASN A 193 3.99 29.11 -28.35
C ASN A 193 3.79 27.85 -29.20
N SER A 194 2.95 27.92 -30.24
CA SER A 194 2.60 26.81 -31.12
C SER A 194 3.72 26.33 -32.04
N TYR A 195 4.86 27.02 -32.10
CA TYR A 195 6.06 26.58 -32.81
C TYR A 195 6.73 25.37 -32.17
N TYR A 196 6.47 25.12 -30.91
CA TYR A 196 7.03 23.96 -30.20
C TYR A 196 6.08 22.77 -30.26
N LYS A 197 6.66 21.59 -30.51
CA LYS A 197 5.92 20.31 -30.44
C LYS A 197 5.53 20.01 -29.00
N THR A 198 4.31 19.56 -28.81
CA THR A 198 3.88 19.04 -27.51
C THR A 198 4.34 17.60 -27.37
N LEU A 199 4.69 17.21 -26.14
CA LEU A 199 5.15 15.88 -25.82
C LEU A 199 4.34 15.33 -24.65
N THR A 200 3.76 14.14 -24.83
CA THR A 200 3.13 13.41 -23.72
C THR A 200 3.80 12.06 -23.55
N ARG A 201 4.26 11.80 -22.33
CA ARG A 201 4.81 10.51 -21.92
C ARG A 201 3.82 9.80 -21.02
N TYR A 202 3.46 8.60 -21.38
CA TYR A 202 2.64 7.70 -20.59
C TYR A 202 3.53 6.59 -20.05
N TYR A 203 3.38 6.29 -18.77
CA TYR A 203 4.04 5.19 -18.09
C TYR A 203 2.97 4.29 -17.51
N SER A 204 3.01 3.01 -17.85
CA SER A 204 2.06 2.03 -17.37
C SER A 204 2.79 0.85 -16.73
N MET A 205 2.21 0.32 -15.67
CA MET A 205 2.66 -0.88 -15.00
C MET A 205 1.45 -1.71 -14.60
N GLN A 206 1.46 -2.98 -14.94
CA GLN A 206 0.47 -3.95 -14.48
C GLN A 206 1.15 -5.03 -13.66
N VAL A 207 0.63 -5.29 -12.46
CA VAL A 207 1.17 -6.29 -11.53
C VAL A 207 0.17 -7.41 -11.34
N ASN A 208 0.67 -8.65 -11.47
CA ASN A 208 0.03 -9.87 -11.05
C ASN A 208 1.11 -10.73 -10.41
N SER A 209 1.16 -10.78 -9.09
CA SER A 209 2.26 -11.39 -8.36
C SER A 209 1.77 -11.93 -7.02
N TYR A 210 2.69 -12.28 -6.15
CA TYR A 210 2.39 -12.76 -4.81
C TYR A 210 3.24 -12.03 -3.76
N LYS A 211 2.88 -12.17 -2.50
CA LYS A 211 3.66 -11.74 -1.34
C LYS A 211 3.50 -12.76 -0.23
N VAL A 212 4.58 -13.01 0.52
CA VAL A 212 4.54 -13.91 1.67
C VAL A 212 5.05 -13.16 2.89
N ASP A 213 4.33 -13.31 4.00
CA ASP A 213 4.73 -12.75 5.29
C ASP A 213 4.82 -13.86 6.32
N PHE A 214 5.90 -13.90 7.05
CA PHE A 214 6.10 -14.79 8.20
C PHE A 214 6.05 -13.99 9.48
N GLY A 215 5.50 -14.58 10.52
CA GLY A 215 5.41 -13.99 11.83
C GLY A 215 5.76 -14.96 12.95
N VAL A 216 6.36 -14.43 14.00
CA VAL A 216 6.62 -15.14 15.25
C VAL A 216 6.24 -14.22 16.40
N GLN A 217 5.58 -14.75 17.40
CA GLN A 217 5.30 -14.04 18.66
C GLN A 217 5.64 -14.93 19.85
N TYR A 218 6.17 -14.30 20.89
CA TYR A 218 6.40 -14.96 22.18
C TYR A 218 5.78 -14.13 23.29
N THR A 219 4.81 -14.71 24.00
CA THR A 219 4.11 -14.09 25.12
C THR A 219 4.61 -14.70 26.44
N HIS A 220 5.10 -13.85 27.32
CA HIS A 220 5.51 -14.24 28.66
C HIS A 220 4.65 -13.55 29.72
N GLN A 221 4.11 -14.33 30.63
CA GLN A 221 3.32 -13.84 31.77
C GLN A 221 4.24 -13.73 33.00
N PHE A 222 4.48 -12.51 33.47
CA PHE A 222 5.31 -12.21 34.64
C PHE A 222 4.52 -12.32 35.94
N SER A 223 3.24 -11.95 35.90
CA SER A 223 2.33 -12.02 37.04
C SER A 223 0.92 -12.38 36.59
N LYS A 224 -0.02 -12.51 37.52
CA LYS A 224 -1.44 -12.72 37.17
C LYS A 224 -2.04 -11.54 36.40
N LYS A 225 -1.41 -10.36 36.49
CA LYS A 225 -1.89 -9.11 35.88
C LYS A 225 -1.00 -8.60 34.74
N ASP A 226 0.24 -9.07 34.66
CA ASP A 226 1.23 -8.52 33.74
C ASP A 226 1.74 -9.58 32.78
N TRP A 227 1.71 -9.28 31.50
CA TRP A 227 2.34 -10.06 30.46
C TRP A 227 2.93 -9.16 29.38
N ALA A 228 3.94 -9.64 28.71
CA ALA A 228 4.48 -8.99 27.55
C ALA A 228 4.58 -9.97 26.37
N THR A 229 4.36 -9.44 25.18
CA THR A 229 4.51 -10.18 23.92
C THR A 229 5.57 -9.49 23.07
N VAL A 230 6.54 -10.26 22.61
CA VAL A 230 7.52 -9.83 21.60
C VAL A 230 7.10 -10.44 20.27
N GLY A 231 7.08 -9.64 19.21
CA GLY A 231 6.73 -10.08 17.88
C GLY A 231 7.82 -9.74 16.86
N VAL A 232 8.03 -10.65 15.91
CA VAL A 232 8.93 -10.44 14.78
C VAL A 232 8.21 -10.85 13.51
N THR A 233 8.40 -10.07 12.45
CA THR A 233 7.87 -10.37 11.12
C THR A 233 8.96 -10.28 10.07
N PHE A 234 8.80 -11.09 9.02
CA PHE A 234 9.72 -11.14 7.90
C PHE A 234 8.95 -11.35 6.58
N SER A 235 9.19 -10.48 5.62
CA SER A 235 8.65 -10.59 4.26
C SER A 235 9.81 -10.59 3.27
N PRO A 236 10.06 -11.71 2.56
CA PRO A 236 11.13 -11.79 1.58
C PRO A 236 10.84 -10.90 0.37
N GLY A 237 11.83 -10.15 -0.06
CA GLY A 237 11.77 -9.38 -1.30
C GLY A 237 11.89 -10.29 -2.53
N HIS A 238 11.17 -9.94 -3.61
CA HIS A 238 11.25 -10.66 -4.88
C HIS A 238 10.81 -9.81 -6.06
N GLY A 239 11.03 -10.30 -7.28
CA GLY A 239 10.57 -9.66 -8.51
C GLY A 239 9.06 -9.79 -8.70
N LEU A 240 8.38 -8.70 -9.05
CA LEU A 240 6.93 -8.68 -9.29
C LEU A 240 6.55 -9.28 -10.67
N GLY A 241 7.53 -9.52 -11.55
CA GLY A 241 7.28 -9.98 -12.92
C GLY A 241 6.69 -8.89 -13.83
N ALA A 242 6.38 -7.72 -13.29
CA ALA A 242 5.76 -6.62 -14.01
C ALA A 242 6.74 -5.90 -14.93
N SER A 243 6.25 -5.52 -16.12
CA SER A 243 6.99 -4.67 -17.07
C SER A 243 6.76 -3.20 -16.76
N ALA A 244 7.76 -2.39 -17.11
CA ALA A 244 7.61 -0.95 -17.17
C ALA A 244 7.40 -0.59 -18.66
N ASP A 245 6.22 -0.10 -18.98
CA ASP A 245 5.87 0.30 -20.34
C ASP A 245 5.82 1.82 -20.45
N MET A 246 6.44 2.37 -21.47
CA MET A 246 6.42 3.80 -21.76
C MET A 246 5.96 4.03 -23.20
N LYS A 247 5.03 4.96 -23.36
CA LYS A 247 4.57 5.46 -24.67
C LYS A 247 4.80 6.96 -24.73
N ILE A 248 5.52 7.41 -25.77
CA ILE A 248 5.76 8.83 -26.03
C ILE A 248 4.93 9.22 -27.23
N ILE A 249 4.12 10.26 -27.08
CA ILE A 249 3.36 10.87 -28.18
C ILE A 249 3.91 12.27 -28.39
N SER A 250 4.43 12.55 -29.58
CA SER A 250 4.86 13.88 -30.02
C SER A 250 3.84 14.42 -31.01
N ASN A 251 3.29 15.58 -30.75
CA ASN A 251 2.32 16.23 -31.63
C ASN A 251 2.89 17.55 -32.17
N ASP A 252 3.04 17.62 -33.48
CA ASP A 252 3.37 18.83 -34.21
C ASP A 252 2.08 19.53 -34.64
N THR A 253 1.68 20.54 -33.87
CA THR A 253 0.43 21.28 -34.12
C THR A 253 0.43 22.10 -35.39
N GLN A 254 1.61 22.42 -35.93
CA GLN A 254 1.73 23.20 -37.18
C GLN A 254 1.51 22.33 -38.44
N ASN A 255 2.10 21.12 -38.40
CA ASN A 255 2.04 20.22 -39.54
C ASN A 255 0.95 19.15 -39.41
N GLY A 256 0.26 19.09 -38.27
CA GLY A 256 -0.75 18.07 -37.95
C GLY A 256 -0.18 16.66 -37.87
N VAL A 257 1.13 16.51 -37.61
CA VAL A 257 1.82 15.22 -37.54
C VAL A 257 1.89 14.77 -36.10
N THR A 258 1.41 13.55 -35.85
CA THR A 258 1.56 12.88 -34.57
C THR A 258 2.48 11.68 -34.73
N ASP A 259 3.54 11.63 -33.94
CA ASP A 259 4.48 10.50 -33.87
C ASP A 259 4.35 9.80 -32.53
N THR A 260 4.46 8.47 -32.55
CA THR A 260 4.33 7.64 -31.36
C THR A 260 5.46 6.63 -31.27
N THR A 261 6.19 6.66 -30.13
CA THR A 261 7.24 5.70 -29.82
C THR A 261 6.89 4.95 -28.53
N ALA A 262 7.10 3.64 -28.50
CA ALA A 262 6.84 2.80 -27.35
C ALA A 262 8.10 2.04 -26.93
N TYR A 263 8.28 1.91 -25.63
CA TYR A 263 9.37 1.16 -24.99
C TYR A 263 8.80 0.27 -23.90
N SER A 264 9.41 -0.88 -23.69
CA SER A 264 9.06 -1.78 -22.59
C SER A 264 10.32 -2.36 -21.95
N ILE A 265 10.35 -2.37 -20.63
CA ILE A 265 11.42 -2.98 -19.83
C ILE A 265 10.78 -4.10 -19.01
N GLY A 266 11.06 -5.36 -19.40
CA GLY A 266 10.48 -6.53 -18.72
C GLY A 266 11.05 -6.74 -17.33
N LYS A 267 10.23 -7.25 -16.40
CA LYS A 267 10.60 -7.62 -15.01
C LYS A 267 11.26 -6.46 -14.23
N ALA A 268 10.78 -5.26 -14.49
CA ALA A 268 11.40 -4.03 -14.00
C ALA A 268 11.19 -3.77 -12.50
N TYR A 269 10.13 -4.31 -11.92
CA TYR A 269 9.71 -3.97 -10.56
C TYR A 269 9.94 -5.11 -9.58
N LYS A 270 10.30 -4.74 -8.34
CA LYS A 270 10.61 -5.68 -7.25
C LYS A 270 9.99 -5.20 -5.95
N LEU A 271 9.61 -6.13 -5.07
CA LEU A 271 9.31 -5.85 -3.67
C LEU A 271 10.58 -5.88 -2.83
N PRO A 272 10.71 -5.01 -1.82
CA PRO A 272 11.82 -5.05 -0.88
C PRO A 272 11.66 -6.19 0.11
N THR A 273 12.78 -6.59 0.72
CA THR A 273 12.73 -7.35 1.96
C THR A 273 12.29 -6.43 3.09
N MET A 274 11.31 -6.89 3.87
CA MET A 274 10.78 -6.16 5.03
C MET A 274 11.00 -6.98 6.29
N ILE A 275 11.40 -6.32 7.37
CA ILE A 275 11.64 -6.92 8.68
C ILE A 275 10.97 -6.02 9.72
N GLY A 276 10.20 -6.60 10.61
CA GLY A 276 9.59 -5.89 11.72
C GLY A 276 9.88 -6.57 13.05
N ALA A 277 10.01 -5.78 14.10
CA ALA A 277 10.09 -6.26 15.47
C ALA A 277 9.30 -5.33 16.38
N GLY A 278 8.56 -5.90 17.33
CA GLY A 278 7.76 -5.12 18.25
C GLY A 278 7.60 -5.79 19.60
N VAL A 279 7.23 -4.99 20.58
CA VAL A 279 6.94 -5.44 21.92
C VAL A 279 5.65 -4.78 22.41
N MET A 280 4.83 -5.55 23.11
CA MET A 280 3.60 -5.08 23.75
C MET A 280 3.63 -5.54 25.21
N TRP A 281 3.49 -4.61 26.14
CA TRP A 281 3.24 -4.90 27.55
C TRP A 281 1.77 -4.62 27.87
N ASN A 282 1.17 -5.53 28.62
CA ASN A 282 -0.23 -5.44 29.03
C ASN A 282 -0.32 -5.60 30.56
N HIS A 283 -0.95 -4.63 31.21
CA HIS A 283 -1.27 -4.66 32.63
C HIS A 283 -2.77 -4.82 32.83
N ASN A 284 -3.19 -5.99 33.26
CA ASN A 284 -4.58 -6.30 33.68
C ASN A 284 -5.65 -5.92 32.63
N ASN A 285 -5.31 -5.92 31.33
CA ASN A 285 -6.17 -5.41 30.22
C ASN A 285 -6.58 -3.93 30.35
N GLN A 286 -6.05 -3.20 31.31
CA GLN A 286 -6.36 -1.78 31.52
C GLN A 286 -5.34 -0.86 30.82
N TRP A 287 -4.08 -1.27 30.84
CA TRP A 287 -2.98 -0.52 30.21
C TRP A 287 -2.25 -1.40 29.22
N LYS A 288 -2.15 -0.91 28.00
CA LYS A 288 -1.37 -1.55 26.94
C LYS A 288 -0.38 -0.53 26.40
N VAL A 289 0.90 -0.86 26.45
CA VAL A 289 1.98 -0.03 25.93
C VAL A 289 2.80 -0.86 24.98
N GLY A 290 2.99 -0.36 23.76
CA GLY A 290 3.70 -1.06 22.72
C GLY A 290 4.66 -0.17 21.96
N PHE A 291 5.65 -0.82 21.37
CA PHE A 291 6.61 -0.22 20.46
C PHE A 291 6.90 -1.18 19.32
N ASP A 292 6.82 -0.67 18.09
CA ASP A 292 7.16 -1.40 16.87
C ASP A 292 8.25 -0.66 16.10
N TYR A 293 9.14 -1.44 15.52
CA TYR A 293 10.13 -0.97 14.55
C TYR A 293 10.06 -1.83 13.31
N SER A 294 9.95 -1.22 12.15
CA SER A 294 9.96 -1.91 10.86
C SER A 294 10.99 -1.30 9.92
N LEU A 295 11.68 -2.15 9.18
CA LEU A 295 12.67 -1.78 8.19
C LEU A 295 12.27 -2.33 6.83
N GLN A 296 12.19 -1.46 5.84
CA GLN A 296 11.92 -1.81 4.45
C GLN A 296 13.11 -1.42 3.59
N LYS A 297 13.74 -2.42 2.93
CA LYS A 297 15.00 -2.24 2.19
C LYS A 297 14.77 -1.76 0.75
N TRP A 298 14.11 -0.62 0.56
CA TRP A 298 13.86 -0.02 -0.74
C TRP A 298 15.13 0.46 -1.44
N GLY A 299 16.11 0.95 -0.70
CA GLY A 299 17.36 1.50 -1.25
C GLY A 299 18.23 0.47 -1.97
N SER A 300 17.97 -0.83 -1.78
CA SER A 300 18.66 -1.90 -2.52
C SER A 300 18.01 -2.23 -3.87
N LEU A 301 16.86 -1.61 -4.20
CA LEU A 301 16.11 -1.85 -5.42
C LEU A 301 16.34 -0.71 -6.40
N GLY A 302 16.72 -1.04 -7.63
CA GLY A 302 16.68 -0.09 -8.75
C GLY A 302 15.29 -0.13 -9.37
N TYR A 303 14.71 1.05 -9.61
CA TYR A 303 13.51 1.20 -10.41
C TYR A 303 13.87 1.71 -11.80
N PRO A 304 13.15 1.28 -12.84
CA PRO A 304 13.50 1.64 -14.20
C PRO A 304 13.31 3.15 -14.44
N SER A 305 14.32 3.75 -15.08
CA SER A 305 14.19 5.04 -15.73
C SER A 305 14.42 4.83 -17.22
N PHE A 306 13.58 5.47 -18.05
CA PHE A 306 13.66 5.31 -19.51
C PHE A 306 14.76 6.16 -20.16
N ASP A 307 15.54 6.86 -19.38
CA ASP A 307 16.77 7.54 -19.81
C ASP A 307 18.01 6.61 -19.79
N GLY A 308 17.81 5.33 -19.47
CA GLY A 308 18.87 4.32 -19.37
C GLY A 308 19.51 4.21 -17.99
N THR A 309 19.04 4.98 -17.02
CA THR A 309 19.46 4.90 -15.62
C THR A 309 18.41 4.23 -14.76
N ASN A 310 18.81 3.63 -13.64
CA ASN A 310 17.88 3.19 -12.60
C ASN A 310 17.99 4.17 -11.44
N TYR A 311 16.86 4.61 -10.92
CA TYR A 311 16.85 5.34 -9.65
C TYR A 311 16.60 4.40 -8.48
N ALA A 312 17.25 4.65 -7.35
CA ALA A 312 17.03 3.92 -6.12
C ALA A 312 16.19 4.75 -5.15
N LEU A 313 15.28 4.08 -4.46
CA LEU A 313 14.52 4.66 -3.35
C LEU A 313 15.36 4.59 -2.07
N LYS A 314 15.01 5.43 -1.08
CA LYS A 314 15.59 5.31 0.27
C LYS A 314 14.90 4.18 1.03
N ASN A 315 15.62 3.56 1.97
CA ASN A 315 15.01 2.59 2.87
C ASN A 315 13.93 3.28 3.72
N GLY A 316 12.78 2.61 3.88
CA GLY A 316 11.73 3.02 4.79
C GLY A 316 11.90 2.40 6.18
N THR A 317 11.63 3.15 7.23
CA THR A 317 11.63 2.72 8.63
C THR A 317 10.32 3.08 9.30
#